data_31092a4b9b8b7aeaa70788960f54eeff
#
_entry.id   31092a4b9b8b7aeaa70788960f54eeff
#
_cell.length_a   1.000
_cell.length_b   1.000
_cell.length_c   1.000
_cell.angle_alpha   90.00
_cell.angle_beta   90.00
_cell.angle_gamma   90.00
#
_symmetry.space_group_name_H-M   'P 1'
#
loop_
_entity.id
_entity.type
_entity.pdbx_description
1 polymer ?
#
loop_
_entity_poly.entity_id
_entity_poly.type
_entity_poly.pdbx_seq_one_letter_code
_entity_poly.pdbx_strand_id
1 'polypeptide(L)'
;LIPKLSLIENINYFLFNEKKQESTINKILNKYELNNFKEDLIEDFSSGMIKRSEIAIADLKNPDVLCIDEPKVYLDENGIQLLLALLKKRESDGNSSILSSQESIIALDNIEKTFDLND
;
A
#
# COMPACT_ATOMS: atom_id res chain seq x y z
N LEU A 1 7.29 8.19 2.07
CA LEU A 1 6.53 9.03 3.00
C LEU A 1 7.43 10.09 3.64
N ILE A 2 6.87 11.25 3.92
CA ILE A 2 7.60 12.37 4.51
C ILE A 2 7.48 12.29 6.03
N PRO A 3 8.60 12.03 6.77
CA PRO A 3 8.53 11.73 8.21
C PRO A 3 8.00 12.86 9.09
N LYS A 4 8.24 14.10 8.70
CA LYS A 4 7.84 15.29 9.47
C LYS A 4 6.40 15.72 9.25
N LEU A 5 5.68 15.04 8.38
CA LEU A 5 4.26 15.28 8.12
C LEU A 5 3.42 14.17 8.76
N SER A 6 2.17 14.49 9.05
CA SER A 6 1.21 13.48 9.49
C SER A 6 0.82 12.55 8.33
N LEU A 7 0.12 11.47 8.64
CA LEU A 7 -0.37 10.57 7.61
C LEU A 7 -1.33 11.30 6.67
N ILE A 8 -2.27 12.09 7.19
CA ILE A 8 -3.22 12.80 6.34
C ILE A 8 -2.52 13.85 5.46
N GLU A 9 -1.49 14.51 5.98
CA GLU A 9 -0.69 15.44 5.18
C GLU A 9 0.08 14.73 4.07
N ASN A 10 0.62 13.55 4.35
CA ASN A 10 1.26 12.70 3.34
C ASN A 10 0.27 12.30 2.25
N ILE A 11 -0.93 11.88 2.64
CA ILE A 11 -1.97 11.50 1.69
C ILE A 11 -2.29 12.67 0.77
N ASN A 12 -2.53 13.85 1.34
CA ASN A 12 -2.83 15.04 0.55
C ASN A 12 -1.69 15.42 -0.40
N TYR A 13 -0.44 15.24 0.04
CA TYR A 13 0.73 15.47 -0.80
C TYR A 13 0.77 14.52 -1.99
N PHE A 14 0.56 13.21 -1.77
CA PHE A 14 0.61 12.22 -2.84
C PHE A 14 -0.62 12.26 -3.75
N LEU A 15 -1.74 12.80 -3.28
CA LEU A 15 -2.95 12.98 -4.07
C LEU A 15 -3.04 14.38 -4.69
N PHE A 16 -1.96 15.09 -4.77
CA PHE A 16 -1.88 16.50 -5.16
C PHE A 16 -2.74 16.86 -6.39
N ASN A 17 -2.76 16.02 -7.42
CA ASN A 17 -3.53 16.25 -8.64
C ASN A 17 -4.86 15.47 -8.67
N GLU A 18 -5.17 14.72 -7.60
CA GLU A 18 -6.36 13.90 -7.52
C GLU A 18 -7.14 14.27 -6.26
N LYS A 19 -8.26 14.96 -6.43
CA LYS A 19 -9.11 15.27 -5.27
C LYS A 19 -9.97 14.07 -4.93
N LYS A 20 -9.66 13.42 -3.81
CA LYS A 20 -10.51 12.39 -3.24
C LYS A 20 -11.38 13.01 -2.16
N GLN A 21 -12.61 12.54 -2.05
CA GLN A 21 -13.51 12.98 -0.99
C GLN A 21 -12.96 12.50 0.36
N GLU A 22 -13.17 13.30 1.40
CA GLU A 22 -12.76 12.96 2.75
C GLU A 22 -13.35 11.62 3.20
N SER A 23 -14.60 11.34 2.84
CA SER A 23 -15.25 10.07 3.13
C SER A 23 -14.52 8.88 2.50
N THR A 24 -14.00 9.03 1.29
CA THR A 24 -13.23 7.99 0.61
C THR A 24 -11.90 7.74 1.32
N ILE A 25 -11.22 8.81 1.70
CA ILE A 25 -9.95 8.71 2.44
C ILE A 25 -10.18 8.02 3.79
N ASN A 26 -11.20 8.43 4.54
CA ASN A 26 -11.52 7.81 5.82
C ASN A 26 -11.88 6.33 5.68
N LYS A 27 -12.59 5.96 4.64
CA LYS A 27 -12.94 4.57 4.36
C LYS A 27 -11.68 3.71 4.14
N ILE A 28 -10.73 4.22 3.37
CA ILE A 28 -9.46 3.52 3.13
C ILE A 28 -8.64 3.45 4.42
N LEU A 29 -8.55 4.52 5.18
CA LEU A 29 -7.81 4.52 6.44
C LEU A 29 -8.41 3.53 7.44
N ASN A 30 -9.73 3.41 7.49
CA ASN A 30 -10.38 2.39 8.33
C ASN A 30 -10.06 0.97 7.84
N LYS A 31 -10.07 0.75 6.53
CA LYS A 31 -9.74 -0.55 5.93
C LYS A 31 -8.33 -1.01 6.34
N TYR A 32 -7.38 -0.09 6.36
CA TYR A 32 -5.99 -0.39 6.71
C TYR A 32 -5.68 -0.16 8.19
N GLU A 33 -6.70 0.09 9.01
CA GLU A 33 -6.60 0.28 10.47
C GLU A 33 -5.70 1.45 10.86
N LEU A 34 -5.74 2.52 10.08
CA LEU A 34 -4.89 3.71 10.27
C LEU A 34 -5.66 4.96 10.66
N ASN A 35 -7.00 4.90 10.71
CA ASN A 35 -7.80 6.10 10.90
C ASN A 35 -7.52 6.81 12.22
N ASN A 36 -7.23 6.04 13.29
CA ASN A 36 -6.92 6.61 14.60
C ASN A 36 -5.55 7.29 14.65
N PHE A 37 -4.70 7.07 13.64
CA PHE A 37 -3.33 7.59 13.58
C PHE A 37 -3.14 8.64 12.49
N LYS A 38 -4.22 9.07 11.84
CA LYS A 38 -4.10 9.93 10.65
C LYS A 38 -3.48 11.29 10.93
N GLU A 39 -3.61 11.79 12.16
CA GLU A 39 -3.04 13.07 12.59
C GLU A 39 -1.63 12.92 13.17
N ASP A 40 -1.16 11.69 13.38
CA ASP A 40 0.15 11.45 13.96
C ASP A 40 1.25 11.55 12.88
N LEU A 41 2.45 11.96 13.30
CA LEU A 41 3.57 12.09 12.39
C LEU A 41 4.08 10.72 11.93
N ILE A 42 4.47 10.62 10.68
CA ILE A 42 5.01 9.36 10.13
C ILE A 42 6.27 8.91 10.89
N GLU A 43 7.09 9.85 11.37
CA GLU A 43 8.28 9.48 12.15
C GLU A 43 7.96 8.71 13.43
N ASP A 44 6.72 8.81 13.94
CA ASP A 44 6.27 8.09 15.13
C ASP A 44 5.66 6.73 14.80
N PHE A 45 5.55 6.36 13.52
CA PHE A 45 4.94 5.10 13.09
C PHE A 45 5.92 3.94 13.22
N SER A 46 5.39 2.76 13.56
CA SER A 46 6.14 1.51 13.44
C SER A 46 6.43 1.19 11.96
N SER A 47 7.38 0.31 11.70
CA SER A 47 7.68 -0.14 10.34
C SER A 47 6.45 -0.76 9.65
N GLY A 48 5.67 -1.52 10.40
CA GLY A 48 4.42 -2.12 9.89
C GLY A 48 3.38 -1.06 9.54
N MET A 49 3.24 -0.03 10.36
CA MET A 49 2.34 1.09 10.10
C MET A 49 2.76 1.88 8.85
N ILE A 50 4.07 2.09 8.67
CA ILE A 50 4.59 2.76 7.47
C ILE A 50 4.25 1.94 6.23
N LYS A 51 4.51 0.64 6.26
CA LYS A 51 4.23 -0.23 5.11
C LYS A 51 2.74 -0.25 4.79
N ARG A 52 1.91 -0.34 5.80
CA ARG A 52 0.45 -0.32 5.65
C ARG A 52 -0.03 1.02 5.08
N SER A 53 0.59 2.12 5.49
CA SER A 53 0.29 3.45 4.97
C SER A 53 0.65 3.58 3.49
N GLU A 54 1.78 3.02 3.08
CA GLU A 54 2.18 2.99 1.66
C GLU A 54 1.17 2.23 0.81
N ILE A 55 0.69 1.09 1.31
CA ILE A 55 -0.32 0.29 0.62
C ILE A 55 -1.66 1.03 0.55
N ALA A 56 -2.05 1.71 1.63
CA ALA A 56 -3.27 2.51 1.67
C ALA A 56 -3.23 3.64 0.62
N ILE A 57 -2.11 4.33 0.50
CA ILE A 57 -1.93 5.38 -0.50
C ILE A 57 -1.99 4.79 -1.91
N ALA A 58 -1.39 3.63 -2.13
CA ALA A 58 -1.46 2.93 -3.41
C ALA A 58 -2.90 2.56 -3.77
N ASP A 59 -3.69 2.11 -2.79
CA ASP A 59 -5.11 1.82 -2.97
C ASP A 59 -5.89 3.08 -3.38
N LEU A 60 -5.63 4.20 -2.70
CA LEU A 60 -6.26 5.49 -3.00
C LEU A 60 -5.91 6.00 -4.40
N LYS A 61 -4.64 5.95 -4.77
CA LYS A 61 -4.17 6.44 -6.06
C LYS A 61 -4.59 5.53 -7.21
N ASN A 62 -4.60 4.25 -6.97
CA ASN A 62 -4.95 3.22 -7.93
C ASN A 62 -4.32 3.45 -9.32
N PRO A 63 -2.99 3.50 -9.41
CA PRO A 63 -2.30 3.75 -10.68
C PRO A 63 -2.48 2.59 -11.65
N ASP A 64 -2.27 2.82 -12.95
CA ASP A 64 -2.34 1.76 -13.96
C ASP A 64 -1.32 0.66 -13.71
N VAL A 65 -0.12 1.05 -13.27
CA VAL A 65 0.94 0.12 -12.88
C VAL A 65 1.37 0.44 -11.46
N LEU A 66 1.24 -0.51 -10.56
CA LEU A 66 1.67 -0.39 -9.17
C LEU A 66 2.95 -1.18 -8.97
N CYS A 67 3.96 -0.53 -8.39
CA CYS A 67 5.21 -1.20 -8.03
C CYS A 67 5.34 -1.23 -6.51
N ILE A 68 5.50 -2.42 -5.94
CA ILE A 68 5.70 -2.61 -4.51
C ILE A 68 7.01 -3.35 -4.28
N ASP A 69 7.89 -2.73 -3.48
CA ASP A 69 9.17 -3.31 -3.11
C ASP A 69 9.04 -4.04 -1.77
N GLU A 70 9.53 -5.28 -1.72
CA GLU A 70 9.51 -6.12 -0.53
C GLU A 70 8.14 -6.16 0.15
N PRO A 71 7.11 -6.68 -0.55
CA PRO A 71 5.72 -6.56 -0.07
C PRO A 71 5.44 -7.27 1.25
N LYS A 72 6.23 -8.27 1.62
CA LYS A 72 6.03 -9.02 2.87
C LYS A 72 6.78 -8.43 4.06
N VAL A 73 7.79 -7.60 3.80
CA VAL A 73 8.61 -7.04 4.87
C VAL A 73 7.76 -6.09 5.71
N TYR A 74 7.78 -6.27 7.02
CA TYR A 74 7.08 -5.47 8.02
C TYR A 74 5.55 -5.63 8.03
N LEU A 75 4.97 -6.53 7.24
CA LEU A 75 3.53 -6.80 7.31
C LEU A 75 3.25 -8.03 8.19
N ASP A 76 2.28 -7.89 9.08
CA ASP A 76 1.69 -9.02 9.78
C ASP A 76 0.74 -9.79 8.85
N GLU A 77 0.15 -10.88 9.36
CA GLU A 77 -0.75 -11.70 8.56
C GLU A 77 -1.94 -10.90 8.02
N ASN A 78 -2.53 -10.04 8.84
CA ASN A 78 -3.64 -9.19 8.41
C ASN A 78 -3.21 -8.21 7.31
N GLY A 79 -2.03 -7.62 7.46
CA GLY A 79 -1.47 -6.72 6.45
C GLY A 79 -1.25 -7.43 5.12
N ILE A 80 -0.76 -8.67 5.17
CA ILE A 80 -0.57 -9.50 3.96
C ILE A 80 -1.92 -9.78 3.30
N GLN A 81 -2.95 -10.11 4.07
CA GLN A 81 -4.29 -10.37 3.52
C GLN A 81 -4.87 -9.10 2.85
N LEU A 82 -4.65 -7.94 3.44
CA LEU A 82 -5.07 -6.68 2.84
C LEU A 82 -4.35 -6.42 1.51
N LEU A 83 -3.05 -6.70 1.46
CA LEU A 83 -2.27 -6.56 0.23
C LEU A 83 -2.78 -7.51 -0.85
N LEU A 84 -3.01 -8.79 -0.50
CA LEU A 84 -3.52 -9.76 -1.46
C LEU A 84 -4.89 -9.35 -2.01
N ALA A 85 -5.76 -8.84 -1.16
CA ALA A 85 -7.08 -8.35 -1.59
C ALA A 85 -6.95 -7.18 -2.56
N LEU A 86 -6.01 -6.26 -2.31
CA LEU A 86 -5.74 -5.15 -3.22
C LEU A 86 -5.24 -5.66 -4.58
N LEU A 87 -4.27 -6.56 -4.58
CA LEU A 87 -3.71 -7.11 -5.82
C LEU A 87 -4.79 -7.83 -6.65
N LYS A 88 -5.67 -8.57 -5.99
CA LYS A 88 -6.76 -9.27 -6.63
C LYS A 88 -7.77 -8.31 -7.27
N LYS A 89 -8.13 -7.26 -6.54
CA LYS A 89 -9.01 -6.21 -7.03
C LYS A 89 -8.41 -5.53 -8.27
N ARG A 90 -7.12 -5.20 -8.21
CA ARG A 90 -6.42 -4.56 -9.32
C ARG A 90 -6.40 -5.45 -10.57
N GLU A 91 -6.15 -6.75 -10.38
CA GLU A 91 -6.17 -7.73 -11.47
C GLU A 91 -7.57 -7.78 -12.12
N SER A 92 -8.63 -7.83 -11.30
CA SER A 92 -10.01 -7.81 -11.78
C SER A 92 -10.33 -6.55 -12.59
N ASP A 93 -9.75 -5.41 -12.19
CA ASP A 93 -9.95 -4.13 -12.86
C ASP A 93 -9.05 -3.95 -14.10
N GLY A 94 -8.23 -4.95 -14.43
CA GLY A 94 -7.32 -4.90 -15.58
C GLY A 94 -6.04 -4.11 -15.32
N ASN A 95 -5.73 -3.79 -14.07
CA ASN A 95 -4.54 -3.03 -13.69
C ASN A 95 -3.38 -3.99 -13.36
N SER A 96 -2.16 -3.55 -13.66
CA SER A 96 -0.95 -4.34 -13.43
C SER A 96 -0.29 -4.00 -12.11
N SER A 97 0.34 -5.00 -11.50
CA SER A 97 1.13 -4.81 -10.28
C SER A 97 2.46 -5.55 -10.42
N ILE A 98 3.53 -4.89 -10.03
CA ILE A 98 4.89 -5.45 -10.04
C ILE A 98 5.38 -5.53 -8.59
N LEU A 99 5.77 -6.73 -8.18
CA LEU A 99 6.29 -6.97 -6.84
C LEU A 99 7.77 -7.29 -6.93
N SER A 100 8.57 -6.59 -6.15
CA SER A 100 10.00 -6.82 -6.04
C SER A 100 10.30 -7.44 -4.68
N SER A 101 10.96 -8.59 -4.66
CA SER A 101 11.31 -9.28 -3.42
C SER A 101 12.58 -10.09 -3.58
N GLN A 102 13.38 -10.17 -2.51
CA GLN A 102 14.54 -11.05 -2.44
C GLN A 102 14.14 -12.47 -2.04
N GLU A 103 12.94 -12.66 -1.50
CA GLU A 103 12.41 -13.96 -1.15
C GLU A 103 11.46 -14.46 -2.24
N SER A 104 11.22 -15.77 -2.24
CA SER A 104 10.23 -16.36 -3.11
C SER A 104 8.83 -15.82 -2.76
N ILE A 105 8.11 -15.35 -3.77
CA ILE A 105 6.76 -14.83 -3.62
C ILE A 105 5.69 -15.90 -3.88
N ILE A 106 6.07 -17.17 -3.80
CA ILE A 106 5.19 -18.34 -4.05
C ILE A 106 3.96 -18.31 -3.16
N ALA A 107 4.04 -17.66 -1.98
CA ALA A 107 2.90 -17.53 -1.08
C ALA A 107 1.85 -16.50 -1.53
N LEU A 108 2.08 -15.76 -2.60
CA LEU A 108 1.12 -14.83 -3.18
C LEU A 108 0.46 -15.49 -4.38
N ASP A 109 -0.74 -16.03 -4.17
CA ASP A 109 -1.44 -16.88 -5.14
C ASP A 109 -1.83 -16.20 -6.46
N ASN A 110 -1.67 -14.88 -6.56
CA ASN A 110 -2.11 -14.11 -7.71
C ASN A 110 -0.98 -13.60 -8.61
N ILE A 111 0.20 -14.24 -8.54
CA ILE A 111 1.31 -13.84 -9.39
C ILE A 111 1.30 -14.69 -10.66
N GLU A 112 0.97 -14.06 -11.79
CA GLU A 112 0.96 -14.73 -13.09
C GLU A 112 2.35 -14.98 -13.63
N LYS A 113 3.32 -14.14 -13.24
CA LYS A 113 4.65 -14.18 -13.83
C LYS A 113 5.70 -13.67 -12.88
N THR A 114 6.75 -14.46 -12.68
CA THR A 114 7.88 -14.12 -11.83
C THR A 114 9.12 -13.91 -12.69
N PHE A 115 9.84 -12.82 -12.43
CA PHE A 115 11.13 -12.53 -13.06
C PHE A 115 12.19 -12.49 -11.97
N ASP A 116 13.29 -13.20 -12.19
CA ASP A 116 14.45 -13.12 -11.31
C ASP A 116 15.48 -12.19 -11.94
N LEU A 117 15.70 -11.03 -11.32
CA LEU A 117 16.61 -10.02 -11.82
C LEU A 117 18.08 -10.28 -11.44
N ASN A 118 18.33 -11.32 -10.63
CA ASN A 118 19.68 -11.68 -10.19
C ASN A 118 20.33 -12.76 -11.03
N ASP A 119 19.64 -13.24 -12.03
CA ASP A 119 20.16 -14.27 -12.95
C ASP A 119 20.94 -13.66 -14.11
#